data_1dd70a61dc390ab4fb7fa2715f10c5ff
#
_entry.id   1dd70a61dc390ab4fb7fa2715f10c5ff
#
_cell.length_a   1.000
_cell.length_b   1.000
_cell.length_c   1.000
_cell.angle_alpha   90.00
_cell.angle_beta   90.00
_cell.angle_gamma   90.00
#
_symmetry.space_group_name_H-M   'P 1'
#
loop_
_entity.id
_entity.type
_entity.pdbx_description
1 polymer ?
#
loop_
_entity_poly.entity_id
_entity_poly.type
_entity_poly.pdbx_seq_one_letter_code
_entity_poly.pdbx_strand_id
1 'polypeptide(L)'
;DLVRSRGLGDVYKRQTYSRVEKYESISDRMEIEIANYLTCVAEGRLSSEGKEEIRIMLRAVSEIESIADSCNNMARSIKRRNEFKSIFTDEQNHNVDQMLALTEKALHRMIEILKKSELVRDDVNPSYNIENEINNYRNQLKIHNVEDINNKKYQYQDGVYYMDIIGEAEKLGDYVLNVVQAVIEKKI
;
A
#
# COMPACT_ATOMS: atom_id res chain seq x y z
N ASP A 1 9.91 13.11 34.42
CA ASP A 1 10.42 12.18 33.39
C ASP A 1 9.33 11.66 32.44
N LEU A 2 8.11 11.35 32.91
CA LEU A 2 6.97 10.91 32.10
C LEU A 2 6.49 11.97 31.08
N VAL A 3 6.56 13.25 31.39
CA VAL A 3 6.16 14.36 30.50
C VAL A 3 7.20 14.52 29.38
N ARG A 4 8.47 14.30 29.69
CA ARG A 4 9.58 14.41 28.74
C ARG A 4 9.61 13.23 27.76
N SER A 5 9.29 12.02 28.22
CA SER A 5 9.18 10.83 27.37
C SER A 5 7.96 10.88 26.43
N ARG A 6 6.82 11.44 26.88
CA ARG A 6 5.65 11.69 26.03
C ARG A 6 5.94 12.72 24.93
N GLY A 7 6.63 13.82 25.28
CA GLY A 7 7.00 14.85 24.28
C GLY A 7 7.94 14.33 23.20
N LEU A 8 8.93 13.48 23.55
CA LEU A 8 9.82 12.84 22.58
C LEU A 8 9.09 11.84 21.66
N GLY A 9 8.15 11.06 22.22
CA GLY A 9 7.31 10.16 21.44
C GLY A 9 6.42 10.90 20.44
N ASP A 10 5.84 12.04 20.83
CA ASP A 10 4.99 12.85 19.94
C ASP A 10 5.80 13.54 18.82
N VAL A 11 7.02 14.00 19.13
CA VAL A 11 7.94 14.55 18.11
C VAL A 11 8.35 13.48 17.10
N TYR A 12 8.70 12.29 17.57
CA TYR A 12 9.07 11.16 16.70
C TYR A 12 7.90 10.73 15.79
N LYS A 13 6.68 10.64 16.34
CA LYS A 13 5.48 10.32 15.56
C LYS A 13 5.19 11.38 14.49
N ARG A 14 5.32 12.68 14.82
CA ARG A 14 5.15 13.76 13.84
C ARG A 14 6.20 13.71 12.74
N GLN A 15 7.47 13.44 13.07
CA GLN A 15 8.53 13.30 12.08
C GLN A 15 8.29 12.12 11.14
N THR A 16 7.83 10.98 11.66
CA THR A 16 7.52 9.80 10.85
C THR A 16 6.36 10.09 9.89
N TYR A 17 5.27 10.71 10.38
CA TYR A 17 4.15 11.11 9.57
C TYR A 17 4.57 12.10 8.45
N SER A 18 5.31 13.14 8.78
CA SER A 18 5.81 14.12 7.82
C SER A 18 6.72 13.52 6.75
N ARG A 19 7.44 12.43 7.08
CA ARG A 19 8.24 11.68 6.09
C ARG A 19 7.36 10.92 5.11
N VAL A 20 6.27 10.31 5.56
CA VAL A 20 5.32 9.60 4.68
C VAL A 20 4.68 10.59 3.70
N GLU A 21 4.16 11.74 4.19
CA GLU A 21 3.61 12.80 3.34
C GLU A 21 4.62 13.30 2.29
N LYS A 22 5.89 13.45 2.71
CA LYS A 22 6.96 13.88 1.79
C LYS A 22 7.22 12.84 0.69
N TYR A 23 7.25 11.56 1.02
CA TYR A 23 7.49 10.51 0.03
C TYR A 23 6.33 10.36 -0.94
N GLU A 24 5.08 10.45 -0.48
CA GLU A 24 3.92 10.48 -1.33
C GLU A 24 3.96 11.67 -2.30
N SER A 25 4.22 12.89 -1.82
CA SER A 25 4.37 14.07 -2.69
C SER A 25 5.55 13.97 -3.68
N ILE A 26 6.58 13.19 -3.39
CA ILE A 26 7.65 12.87 -4.34
C ILE A 26 7.13 11.87 -5.39
N SER A 27 6.40 10.85 -4.97
CA SER A 27 5.79 9.84 -5.85
C SER A 27 4.85 10.49 -6.87
N ASP A 28 3.93 11.35 -6.43
CA ASP A 28 3.03 12.15 -7.27
C ASP A 28 3.77 12.90 -8.38
N ARG A 29 4.81 13.65 -7.97
CA ARG A 29 5.58 14.42 -8.95
C ARG A 29 6.33 13.53 -9.93
N MET A 30 6.88 12.41 -9.47
CA MET A 30 7.56 11.43 -10.33
C MET A 30 6.58 10.81 -11.33
N GLU A 31 5.35 10.47 -10.91
CA GLU A 31 4.31 9.99 -11.82
C GLU A 31 4.05 10.99 -12.93
N ILE A 32 3.78 12.26 -12.58
CA ILE A 32 3.48 13.32 -13.55
C ILE A 32 4.66 13.54 -14.52
N GLU A 33 5.89 13.61 -14.02
CA GLU A 33 7.09 13.83 -14.84
C GLU A 33 7.34 12.65 -15.79
N ILE A 34 7.22 11.42 -15.31
CA ILE A 34 7.39 10.22 -16.14
C ILE A 34 6.26 10.12 -17.17
N ALA A 35 5.00 10.38 -16.78
CA ALA A 35 3.86 10.35 -17.70
C ALA A 35 4.02 11.38 -18.82
N ASN A 36 4.43 12.61 -18.52
CA ASN A 36 4.70 13.65 -19.49
C ASN A 36 5.83 13.25 -20.45
N TYR A 37 6.93 12.71 -19.93
CA TYR A 37 8.03 12.23 -20.75
C TYR A 37 7.60 11.10 -21.69
N LEU A 38 6.91 10.10 -21.20
CA LEU A 38 6.41 8.97 -21.99
C LEU A 38 5.39 9.41 -23.05
N THR A 39 4.54 10.39 -22.72
CA THR A 39 3.61 10.99 -23.68
C THR A 39 4.35 11.69 -24.82
N CYS A 40 5.35 12.50 -24.52
CA CYS A 40 6.19 13.12 -25.56
C CYS A 40 6.91 12.07 -26.44
N VAL A 41 7.38 10.97 -25.85
CA VAL A 41 7.97 9.85 -26.62
C VAL A 41 6.92 9.20 -27.53
N ALA A 42 5.68 9.06 -27.04
CA ALA A 42 4.58 8.43 -27.79
C ALA A 42 4.11 9.26 -29.01
N GLU A 43 4.35 10.59 -29.02
CA GLU A 43 4.07 11.46 -30.17
C GLU A 43 5.04 11.21 -31.33
N GLY A 44 6.15 10.54 -31.11
CA GLY A 44 7.13 10.15 -32.14
C GLY A 44 6.63 8.99 -33.03
N ARG A 45 7.44 8.64 -34.04
CA ARG A 45 7.17 7.48 -34.91
C ARG A 45 7.56 6.19 -34.17
N LEU A 46 6.63 5.63 -33.41
CA LEU A 46 6.82 4.38 -32.70
C LEU A 46 6.16 3.21 -33.43
N SER A 47 6.75 2.02 -33.31
CA SER A 47 6.09 0.77 -33.66
C SER A 47 4.90 0.48 -32.76
N SER A 48 4.07 -0.48 -33.13
CA SER A 48 2.95 -0.94 -32.27
C SER A 48 3.44 -1.46 -30.94
N GLU A 49 4.54 -2.18 -30.94
CA GLU A 49 5.22 -2.71 -29.74
C GLU A 49 5.71 -1.56 -28.83
N GLY A 50 6.33 -0.51 -29.40
CA GLY A 50 6.79 0.64 -28.63
C GLY A 50 5.64 1.41 -27.97
N LYS A 51 4.49 1.53 -28.64
CA LYS A 51 3.29 2.14 -28.04
C LYS A 51 2.74 1.29 -26.89
N GLU A 52 2.74 -0.04 -27.07
CA GLU A 52 2.29 -0.96 -26.03
C GLU A 52 3.24 -0.92 -24.80
N GLU A 53 4.56 -0.84 -25.03
CA GLU A 53 5.52 -0.66 -23.95
C GLU A 53 5.28 0.61 -23.14
N ILE A 54 4.99 1.74 -23.81
CA ILE A 54 4.66 3.00 -23.13
C ILE A 54 3.39 2.83 -22.29
N ARG A 55 2.35 2.19 -22.83
CA ARG A 55 1.10 1.93 -22.12
C ARG A 55 1.33 1.14 -20.84
N ILE A 56 2.14 0.09 -20.92
CA ILE A 56 2.50 -0.75 -19.76
C ILE A 56 3.31 0.04 -18.73
N MET A 57 4.28 0.86 -19.17
CA MET A 57 5.06 1.71 -18.26
C MET A 57 4.19 2.74 -17.56
N LEU A 58 3.28 3.42 -18.27
CA LEU A 58 2.33 4.36 -17.67
C LEU A 58 1.46 3.70 -16.61
N ARG A 59 0.93 2.50 -16.91
CA ARG A 59 0.17 1.72 -15.93
C ARG A 59 1.01 1.41 -14.69
N ALA A 60 2.21 0.89 -14.86
CA ALA A 60 3.07 0.53 -13.73
C ALA A 60 3.42 1.75 -12.86
N VAL A 61 3.68 2.91 -13.45
CA VAL A 61 3.98 4.15 -12.73
C VAL A 61 2.78 4.61 -11.90
N SER A 62 1.57 4.58 -12.47
CA SER A 62 0.34 4.95 -11.73
C SER A 62 0.04 3.99 -10.59
N GLU A 63 0.26 2.69 -10.76
CA GLU A 63 0.08 1.72 -9.67
C GLU A 63 1.12 1.92 -8.55
N ILE A 64 2.35 2.33 -8.87
CA ILE A 64 3.39 2.66 -7.86
C ILE A 64 3.00 3.92 -7.07
N GLU A 65 2.44 4.94 -7.72
CA GLU A 65 1.89 6.11 -7.06
C GLU A 65 0.76 5.70 -6.09
N SER A 66 -0.17 4.88 -6.54
CA SER A 66 -1.28 4.37 -5.71
C SER A 66 -0.82 3.58 -4.47
N ILE A 67 0.33 2.89 -4.55
CA ILE A 67 0.99 2.28 -3.38
C ILE A 67 1.41 3.36 -2.37
N ALA A 68 2.03 4.45 -2.84
CA ALA A 68 2.46 5.55 -1.98
C ALA A 68 1.27 6.27 -1.34
N ASP A 69 0.19 6.50 -2.11
CA ASP A 69 -1.06 7.08 -1.61
C ASP A 69 -1.71 6.20 -0.53
N SER A 70 -1.76 4.88 -0.71
CA SER A 70 -2.26 3.95 0.32
C SER A 70 -1.43 4.01 1.60
N CYS A 71 -0.10 4.12 1.50
CA CYS A 71 0.76 4.32 2.67
C CYS A 71 0.42 5.63 3.41
N ASN A 72 0.18 6.72 2.67
CA ASN A 72 -0.21 8.01 3.24
C ASN A 72 -1.60 7.95 3.88
N ASN A 73 -2.56 7.27 3.27
CA ASN A 73 -3.90 7.07 3.81
C ASN A 73 -3.89 6.26 5.11
N MET A 74 -3.08 5.20 5.20
CA MET A 74 -2.85 4.46 6.45
C MET A 74 -2.27 5.38 7.54
N ALA A 75 -1.26 6.18 7.20
CA ALA A 75 -0.66 7.14 8.14
C ALA A 75 -1.68 8.18 8.61
N ARG A 76 -2.55 8.67 7.73
CA ARG A 76 -3.66 9.59 8.08
C ARG A 76 -4.66 8.93 9.03
N SER A 77 -5.03 7.67 8.81
CA SER A 77 -5.94 6.93 9.69
C SER A 77 -5.33 6.70 11.08
N ILE A 78 -4.04 6.37 11.16
CA ILE A 78 -3.30 6.28 12.42
C ILE A 78 -3.26 7.65 13.15
N LYS A 79 -3.04 8.74 12.41
CA LYS A 79 -3.04 10.10 12.98
C LYS A 79 -4.40 10.45 13.57
N ARG A 80 -5.50 10.25 12.81
CA ARG A 80 -6.87 10.48 13.28
C ARG A 80 -7.18 9.66 14.53
N ARG A 81 -6.85 8.37 14.53
CA ARG A 81 -7.00 7.50 15.71
C ARG A 81 -6.33 8.11 16.94
N ASN A 82 -5.09 8.59 16.79
CA ASN A 82 -4.34 9.18 17.90
C ASN A 82 -4.96 10.51 18.39
N GLU A 83 -5.46 11.35 17.48
CA GLU A 83 -6.14 12.63 17.80
C GLU A 83 -7.43 12.38 18.59
N PHE A 84 -8.20 11.36 18.22
CA PHE A 84 -9.42 10.94 18.94
C PHE A 84 -9.14 10.07 20.17
N LYS A 85 -7.85 9.84 20.51
CA LYS A 85 -7.43 9.01 21.65
C LYS A 85 -8.04 7.60 21.64
N SER A 86 -8.38 7.10 20.47
CA SER A 86 -8.85 5.73 20.27
C SER A 86 -7.70 4.75 20.57
N ILE A 87 -7.99 3.71 21.33
CA ILE A 87 -7.01 2.72 21.77
C ILE A 87 -7.42 1.36 21.20
N PHE A 88 -6.58 0.80 20.37
CA PHE A 88 -6.77 -0.55 19.86
C PHE A 88 -6.49 -1.58 20.96
N THR A 89 -7.25 -2.67 20.93
CA THR A 89 -6.97 -3.86 21.74
C THR A 89 -5.65 -4.51 21.30
N ASP A 90 -5.07 -5.35 22.15
CA ASP A 90 -3.86 -6.10 21.78
C ASP A 90 -4.10 -6.98 20.54
N GLU A 91 -5.31 -7.56 20.41
CA GLU A 91 -5.71 -8.33 19.25
C GLU A 91 -5.77 -7.48 17.98
N GLN A 92 -6.36 -6.28 18.02
CA GLN A 92 -6.39 -5.37 16.88
C GLN A 92 -4.97 -4.93 16.47
N ASN A 93 -4.10 -4.61 17.44
CA ASN A 93 -2.70 -4.27 17.16
C ASN A 93 -1.98 -5.45 16.49
N HIS A 94 -2.12 -6.66 17.02
CA HIS A 94 -1.54 -7.86 16.43
C HIS A 94 -2.03 -8.10 14.99
N ASN A 95 -3.31 -7.92 14.74
CA ASN A 95 -3.89 -8.09 13.40
C ASN A 95 -3.38 -7.04 12.41
N VAL A 96 -3.20 -5.79 12.84
CA VAL A 96 -2.58 -4.74 12.01
C VAL A 96 -1.13 -5.12 11.68
N ASP A 97 -0.35 -5.58 12.66
CA ASP A 97 1.04 -5.99 12.45
C ASP A 97 1.13 -7.17 11.47
N GLN A 98 0.23 -8.15 11.58
CA GLN A 98 0.16 -9.28 10.64
C GLN A 98 -0.20 -8.82 9.22
N MET A 99 -1.19 -7.93 9.07
CA MET A 99 -1.56 -7.38 7.77
C MET A 99 -0.40 -6.61 7.14
N LEU A 100 0.30 -5.77 7.91
CA LEU A 100 1.48 -5.03 7.43
C LEU A 100 2.62 -5.97 7.04
N ALA A 101 2.84 -7.06 7.76
CA ALA A 101 3.84 -8.07 7.38
C ALA A 101 3.51 -8.74 6.03
N LEU A 102 2.22 -9.00 5.74
CA LEU A 102 1.79 -9.53 4.46
C LEU A 102 2.01 -8.51 3.31
N THR A 103 1.69 -7.24 3.54
CA THR A 103 1.93 -6.19 2.54
C THR A 103 3.42 -5.95 2.30
N GLU A 104 4.25 -6.03 3.34
CA GLU A 104 5.71 -5.98 3.21
C GLU A 104 6.26 -7.14 2.38
N LYS A 105 5.75 -8.35 2.60
CA LYS A 105 6.08 -9.54 1.78
C LYS A 105 5.71 -9.33 0.31
N ALA A 106 4.54 -8.72 0.04
CA ALA A 106 4.11 -8.37 -1.32
C ALA A 106 5.06 -7.37 -1.97
N LEU A 107 5.41 -6.28 -1.27
CA LEU A 107 6.35 -5.25 -1.74
C LEU A 107 7.74 -5.84 -2.05
N HIS A 108 8.27 -6.68 -1.17
CA HIS A 108 9.55 -7.36 -1.41
C HIS A 108 9.50 -8.22 -2.68
N ARG A 109 8.41 -8.98 -2.87
CA ARG A 109 8.22 -9.78 -4.08
C ARG A 109 8.17 -8.93 -5.34
N MET A 110 7.46 -7.80 -5.32
CA MET A 110 7.43 -6.85 -6.44
C MET A 110 8.85 -6.35 -6.77
N ILE A 111 9.64 -5.96 -5.77
CA ILE A 111 11.01 -5.49 -5.96
C ILE A 111 11.89 -6.58 -6.58
N GLU A 112 11.73 -7.84 -6.18
CA GLU A 112 12.45 -8.98 -6.80
C GLU A 112 12.10 -9.10 -8.28
N ILE A 113 10.81 -9.03 -8.64
CA ILE A 113 10.33 -9.08 -10.03
C ILE A 113 10.89 -7.92 -10.85
N LEU A 114 10.86 -6.70 -10.32
CA LEU A 114 11.41 -5.52 -11.00
C LEU A 114 12.91 -5.63 -11.28
N LYS A 115 13.66 -6.30 -10.43
CA LYS A 115 15.12 -6.51 -10.58
C LYS A 115 15.48 -7.69 -11.47
N LYS A 116 14.54 -8.59 -11.75
CA LYS A 116 14.81 -9.81 -12.51
C LYS A 116 15.01 -9.48 -14.00
N SER A 117 16.12 -9.94 -14.59
CA SER A 117 16.45 -9.69 -16.02
C SER A 117 15.55 -10.47 -16.97
N GLU A 118 15.23 -11.72 -16.61
CA GLU A 118 14.37 -12.62 -17.39
C GLU A 118 13.16 -13.00 -16.56
N LEU A 119 11.97 -12.80 -17.12
CA LEU A 119 10.71 -13.13 -16.49
C LEU A 119 9.98 -14.18 -17.32
N VAL A 120 9.29 -15.08 -16.62
CA VAL A 120 8.38 -16.05 -17.21
C VAL A 120 6.96 -15.83 -16.63
N ARG A 121 5.93 -16.31 -17.36
CA ARG A 121 4.52 -16.13 -16.93
C ARG A 121 4.27 -16.60 -15.50
N ASP A 122 4.87 -17.72 -15.13
CA ASP A 122 4.67 -18.32 -13.80
C ASP A 122 5.28 -17.50 -12.66
N ASP A 123 6.13 -16.51 -12.94
CA ASP A 123 6.68 -15.59 -11.93
C ASP A 123 5.61 -14.75 -11.21
N VAL A 124 4.42 -14.60 -11.80
CA VAL A 124 3.29 -13.90 -11.18
C VAL A 124 2.62 -14.74 -10.08
N ASN A 125 2.65 -16.06 -10.15
CA ASN A 125 1.90 -16.95 -9.26
C ASN A 125 2.16 -16.73 -7.76
N PRO A 126 3.43 -16.53 -7.29
CA PRO A 126 3.67 -16.20 -5.89
C PRO A 126 3.03 -14.87 -5.45
N SER A 127 2.93 -13.87 -6.34
CA SER A 127 2.29 -12.59 -6.04
C SER A 127 0.77 -12.73 -5.91
N TYR A 128 0.12 -13.54 -6.77
CA TYR A 128 -1.28 -13.91 -6.60
C TYR A 128 -1.56 -14.62 -5.27
N ASN A 129 -0.67 -15.52 -4.85
CA ASN A 129 -0.84 -16.23 -3.59
C ASN A 129 -0.78 -15.27 -2.40
N ILE A 130 0.15 -14.30 -2.41
CA ILE A 130 0.28 -13.30 -1.34
C ILE A 130 -0.94 -12.37 -1.33
N GLU A 131 -1.40 -11.89 -2.48
CA GLU A 131 -2.58 -11.03 -2.60
C GLU A 131 -3.84 -11.76 -2.10
N ASN A 132 -4.05 -13.02 -2.50
CA ASN A 132 -5.15 -13.83 -1.99
C ASN A 132 -5.07 -14.03 -0.45
N GLU A 133 -3.87 -14.17 0.12
CA GLU A 133 -3.66 -14.25 1.57
C GLU A 133 -4.08 -12.94 2.25
N ILE A 134 -3.71 -11.77 1.70
CA ILE A 134 -4.11 -10.44 2.16
C ILE A 134 -5.64 -10.29 2.12
N ASN A 135 -6.28 -10.60 0.99
CA ASN A 135 -7.73 -10.51 0.81
C ASN A 135 -8.52 -11.40 1.77
N ASN A 136 -8.08 -12.65 1.91
CA ASN A 136 -8.72 -13.58 2.84
C ASN A 136 -8.59 -13.09 4.28
N TYR A 137 -7.42 -12.60 4.67
CA TYR A 137 -7.19 -12.08 6.01
C TYR A 137 -8.04 -10.84 6.27
N ARG A 138 -8.07 -9.86 5.35
CA ARG A 138 -8.96 -8.69 5.45
C ARG A 138 -10.43 -9.10 5.62
N ASN A 139 -10.91 -10.08 4.85
CA ASN A 139 -12.30 -10.54 4.96
C ASN A 139 -12.61 -11.16 6.33
N GLN A 140 -11.69 -11.96 6.88
CA GLN A 140 -11.82 -12.50 8.23
C GLN A 140 -11.89 -11.39 9.29
N LEU A 141 -10.95 -10.42 9.21
CA LEU A 141 -10.89 -9.30 10.15
C LEU A 141 -12.16 -8.43 10.08
N LYS A 142 -12.72 -8.24 8.88
CA LYS A 142 -13.98 -7.50 8.71
C LYS A 142 -15.15 -8.17 9.41
N ILE A 143 -15.26 -9.49 9.34
CA ILE A 143 -16.32 -10.25 10.03
C ILE A 143 -16.13 -10.14 11.54
N HIS A 144 -14.92 -10.40 12.04
CA HIS A 144 -14.62 -10.32 13.47
C HIS A 144 -14.84 -8.91 14.03
N ASN A 145 -14.48 -7.85 13.26
CA ASN A 145 -14.71 -6.47 13.66
C ASN A 145 -16.21 -6.18 13.93
N VAL A 146 -17.10 -6.68 13.06
CA VAL A 146 -18.55 -6.52 13.24
C VAL A 146 -19.04 -7.27 14.48
N GLU A 147 -18.58 -8.50 14.69
CA GLU A 147 -18.91 -9.31 15.86
C GLU A 147 -18.44 -8.65 17.17
N ASP A 148 -17.21 -8.14 17.18
CA ASP A 148 -16.59 -7.51 18.33
C ASP A 148 -17.28 -6.20 18.72
N ILE A 149 -17.68 -5.39 17.73
CA ILE A 149 -18.49 -4.18 17.96
C ILE A 149 -19.84 -4.55 18.56
N ASN A 150 -20.54 -5.57 18.01
CA ASN A 150 -21.83 -6.05 18.53
C ASN A 150 -21.70 -6.59 19.96
N ASN A 151 -20.59 -7.25 20.27
CA ASN A 151 -20.28 -7.76 21.60
C ASN A 151 -19.72 -6.69 22.55
N LYS A 152 -19.60 -5.42 22.11
CA LYS A 152 -19.09 -4.30 22.89
C LYS A 152 -17.65 -4.49 23.40
N LYS A 153 -16.81 -5.23 22.69
CA LYS A 153 -15.38 -5.37 23.03
C LYS A 153 -14.67 -4.03 22.92
N TYR A 154 -15.07 -3.18 21.96
CA TYR A 154 -14.60 -1.81 21.74
C TYR A 154 -15.70 -0.96 21.11
N GLN A 155 -15.48 0.35 21.01
CA GLN A 155 -16.45 1.27 20.43
C GLN A 155 -16.46 1.17 18.89
N TYR A 156 -17.59 1.51 18.28
CA TYR A 156 -17.75 1.54 16.83
C TYR A 156 -16.65 2.35 16.15
N GLN A 157 -16.27 3.50 16.72
CA GLN A 157 -15.23 4.39 16.17
C GLN A 157 -13.85 3.71 16.13
N ASP A 158 -13.50 2.90 17.12
CA ASP A 158 -12.24 2.14 17.13
C ASP A 158 -12.23 1.11 16.00
N GLY A 159 -13.36 0.43 15.78
CA GLY A 159 -13.53 -0.50 14.68
C GLY A 159 -13.42 0.15 13.30
N VAL A 160 -13.89 1.40 13.15
CA VAL A 160 -13.75 2.18 11.90
C VAL A 160 -12.28 2.46 11.61
N TYR A 161 -11.52 3.05 12.55
CA TYR A 161 -10.10 3.33 12.33
C TYR A 161 -9.28 2.06 12.08
N TYR A 162 -9.63 0.97 12.79
CA TYR A 162 -9.01 -0.32 12.58
C TYR A 162 -9.22 -0.81 11.14
N MET A 163 -10.46 -0.81 10.65
CA MET A 163 -10.78 -1.28 9.31
C MET A 163 -10.29 -0.34 8.20
N ASP A 164 -10.16 0.97 8.46
CA ASP A 164 -9.55 1.90 7.52
C ASP A 164 -8.08 1.53 7.26
N ILE A 165 -7.31 1.19 8.32
CA ILE A 165 -5.91 0.77 8.18
C ILE A 165 -5.82 -0.57 7.43
N ILE A 166 -6.64 -1.55 7.81
CA ILE A 166 -6.68 -2.87 7.18
C ILE A 166 -7.08 -2.77 5.70
N GLY A 167 -8.06 -1.92 5.38
CA GLY A 167 -8.52 -1.71 4.00
C GLY A 167 -7.48 -1.04 3.11
N GLU A 168 -6.75 -0.03 3.62
CA GLU A 168 -5.67 0.58 2.85
C GLU A 168 -4.48 -0.38 2.65
N ALA A 169 -4.19 -1.24 3.63
CA ALA A 169 -3.17 -2.27 3.48
C ALA A 169 -3.55 -3.31 2.41
N GLU A 170 -4.82 -3.67 2.31
CA GLU A 170 -5.31 -4.57 1.25
C GLU A 170 -5.22 -3.93 -0.13
N LYS A 171 -5.66 -2.67 -0.30
CA LYS A 171 -5.52 -1.93 -1.57
C LYS A 171 -4.05 -1.85 -2.01
N LEU A 172 -3.13 -1.63 -1.07
CA LEU A 172 -1.70 -1.66 -1.36
C LEU A 172 -1.28 -3.01 -1.94
N GLY A 173 -1.79 -4.12 -1.42
CA GLY A 173 -1.55 -5.47 -1.95
C GLY A 173 -2.04 -5.62 -3.39
N ASP A 174 -3.23 -5.09 -3.72
CA ASP A 174 -3.81 -5.08 -5.06
C ASP A 174 -2.93 -4.29 -6.05
N TYR A 175 -2.50 -3.08 -5.68
CA TYR A 175 -1.63 -2.24 -6.52
C TYR A 175 -0.27 -2.90 -6.76
N VAL A 176 0.30 -3.55 -5.73
CA VAL A 176 1.54 -4.32 -5.87
C VAL A 176 1.38 -5.45 -6.90
N LEU A 177 0.27 -6.19 -6.87
CA LEU A 177 -0.01 -7.23 -7.85
C LEU A 177 -0.16 -6.63 -9.26
N ASN A 178 -0.84 -5.50 -9.40
CA ASN A 178 -1.02 -4.80 -10.68
C ASN A 178 0.33 -4.39 -11.30
N VAL A 179 1.28 -3.89 -10.48
CA VAL A 179 2.66 -3.60 -10.95
C VAL A 179 3.34 -4.85 -11.48
N VAL A 180 3.27 -5.96 -10.72
CA VAL A 180 3.88 -7.24 -11.12
C VAL A 180 3.29 -7.74 -12.45
N GLN A 181 1.96 -7.68 -12.60
CA GLN A 181 1.29 -8.06 -13.84
C GLN A 181 1.75 -7.21 -15.02
N ALA A 182 1.76 -5.88 -14.86
CA ALA A 182 2.16 -4.96 -15.92
C ALA A 182 3.61 -5.24 -16.40
N VAL A 183 4.53 -5.51 -15.47
CA VAL A 183 5.94 -5.78 -15.80
C VAL A 183 6.12 -7.14 -16.48
N ILE A 184 5.34 -8.16 -16.09
CA ILE A 184 5.39 -9.48 -16.73
C ILE A 184 4.78 -9.41 -18.12
N GLU A 185 3.65 -8.72 -18.34
CA GLU A 185 3.04 -8.49 -19.65
C GLU A 185 4.02 -7.87 -20.66
N LYS A 186 4.89 -6.96 -20.21
CA LYS A 186 5.89 -6.31 -21.06
C LYS A 186 6.96 -7.27 -21.59
N LYS A 187 7.33 -8.30 -20.83
CA LYS A 187 8.51 -9.13 -21.12
C LYS A 187 8.19 -10.46 -21.81
N ILE A 188 6.91 -10.76 -22.03
CA ILE A 188 6.40 -11.95 -22.71
C ILE A 188 5.80 -11.59 -24.06
#